data_ae2123a4977fb82b383e0b238d1653d4
#
_entry.id   ae2123a4977fb82b383e0b238d1653d4
#
_cell.length_a   1.000
_cell.length_b   1.000
_cell.length_c   1.000
_cell.angle_alpha   90.00
_cell.angle_beta   90.00
_cell.angle_gamma   90.00
#
_symmetry.space_group_name_H-M   'P 1'
#
loop_
_entity.id
_entity.type
_entity.pdbx_description
1 polymer ?
#
loop_
_entity_poly.entity_id
_entity_poly.type
_entity_poly.pdbx_seq_one_letter_code
_entity_poly.pdbx_strand_id
1 'polypeptide(L)'
;MRRRSEELVPVYGLHAVEAALTVGRRQGRELWVARKEGAVGDRLAALATERGVRVRRATAEELQRWAPQGGDQGFVLLADPLPAIDPRRFIEGLRGRNDALVLFLDRVQDPRNLGSLLRTAACFGVSGIVTSLHRSVALTPAAVKVASGGAEHVPVVATNSLLEAAAGCKDAGLWLFAADEGASQTAAETDLTGPLGLVLGGEGAGLRTNVVRACDGLVSLARGGALATLNVATAGAILLYEVSRQRGSGQRSAVSDQRGERLG
;
A
#
# COMPACT_ATOMS: atom_id res chain seq x y z
N MET A 1 -16.49 -6.64 -30.35
CA MET A 1 -15.39 -6.30 -29.40
C MET A 1 -14.77 -7.62 -28.89
N ARG A 2 -13.57 -7.99 -29.35
CA ARG A 2 -12.83 -9.14 -28.81
C ARG A 2 -12.41 -8.80 -27.39
N ARG A 3 -12.85 -9.58 -26.38
CA ARG A 3 -12.29 -9.56 -25.03
C ARG A 3 -10.78 -9.74 -25.17
N ARG A 4 -9.96 -8.78 -24.74
CA ARG A 4 -8.54 -9.03 -24.51
C ARG A 4 -8.49 -10.27 -23.64
N SER A 5 -7.83 -11.33 -24.10
CA SER A 5 -7.46 -12.45 -23.24
C SER A 5 -6.69 -11.87 -22.07
N GLU A 6 -7.31 -11.90 -20.89
CA GLU A 6 -6.72 -11.35 -19.68
C GLU A 6 -5.45 -12.16 -19.42
N GLU A 7 -4.31 -11.54 -19.66
CA GLU A 7 -3.00 -12.13 -19.46
C GLU A 7 -2.83 -12.32 -17.96
N LEU A 8 -2.73 -13.61 -17.54
CA LEU A 8 -2.54 -13.95 -16.14
C LEU A 8 -1.25 -13.34 -15.63
N VAL A 9 -1.29 -12.81 -14.42
CA VAL A 9 -0.12 -12.23 -13.75
C VAL A 9 0.40 -13.19 -12.67
N PRO A 10 1.72 -13.40 -12.58
CA PRO A 10 2.28 -14.21 -11.52
C PRO A 10 2.32 -13.43 -10.20
N VAL A 11 1.79 -14.05 -9.16
CA VAL A 11 1.97 -13.67 -7.76
C VAL A 11 2.87 -14.71 -7.12
N TYR A 12 4.01 -14.32 -6.57
CA TYR A 12 4.96 -15.27 -6.03
C TYR A 12 5.49 -14.91 -4.65
N GLY A 13 5.91 -15.94 -3.92
CA GLY A 13 6.28 -15.87 -2.51
C GLY A 13 5.12 -16.16 -1.57
N LEU A 14 5.43 -16.81 -0.46
CA LEU A 14 4.47 -17.37 0.49
C LEU A 14 3.36 -16.39 0.87
N HIS A 15 3.73 -15.25 1.45
CA HIS A 15 2.75 -14.29 1.98
C HIS A 15 1.92 -13.60 0.89
N ALA A 16 2.52 -13.33 -0.27
CA ALA A 16 1.78 -12.72 -1.38
C ALA A 16 0.72 -13.68 -1.95
N VAL A 17 1.09 -14.96 -2.11
CA VAL A 17 0.18 -16.01 -2.58
C VAL A 17 -0.93 -16.26 -1.56
N GLU A 18 -0.58 -16.39 -0.27
CA GLU A 18 -1.56 -16.58 0.80
C GLU A 18 -2.57 -15.44 0.85
N ALA A 19 -2.11 -14.19 0.81
CA ALA A 19 -2.99 -13.02 0.79
C ALA A 19 -3.90 -13.00 -0.45
N ALA A 20 -3.36 -13.30 -1.64
CA ALA A 20 -4.17 -13.34 -2.86
C ALA A 20 -5.28 -14.40 -2.79
N LEU A 21 -5.00 -15.56 -2.19
CA LEU A 21 -5.99 -16.60 -1.98
C LEU A 21 -7.00 -16.25 -0.88
N THR A 22 -6.58 -15.54 0.17
CA THR A 22 -7.41 -15.25 1.35
C THR A 22 -8.33 -14.05 1.12
N VAL A 23 -7.78 -12.93 0.64
CA VAL A 23 -8.51 -11.66 0.47
C VAL A 23 -9.48 -11.72 -0.71
N GLY A 24 -9.10 -12.39 -1.79
CA GLY A 24 -9.98 -12.65 -2.93
C GLY A 24 -10.29 -11.42 -3.80
N ARG A 25 -9.43 -10.39 -3.83
CA ARG A 25 -9.60 -9.24 -4.72
C ARG A 25 -9.33 -9.55 -6.19
N ARG A 26 -8.62 -10.65 -6.46
CA ARG A 26 -8.38 -11.20 -7.79
C ARG A 26 -8.75 -12.68 -7.82
N GLN A 27 -9.08 -13.20 -8.99
CA GLN A 27 -9.31 -14.62 -9.15
C GLN A 27 -8.00 -15.36 -9.39
N GLY A 28 -7.63 -16.28 -8.49
CA GLY A 28 -6.58 -17.26 -8.73
C GLY A 28 -7.02 -18.27 -9.78
N ARG A 29 -6.13 -18.69 -10.66
CA ARG A 29 -6.39 -19.67 -11.72
C ARG A 29 -5.63 -20.95 -11.50
N GLU A 30 -4.34 -20.87 -11.20
CA GLU A 30 -3.49 -22.03 -10.99
C GLU A 30 -2.43 -21.72 -9.93
N LEU A 31 -2.32 -22.55 -8.90
CA LEU A 31 -1.30 -22.50 -7.87
C LEU A 31 -0.22 -23.55 -8.17
N TRP A 32 1.00 -23.10 -8.29
CA TRP A 32 2.19 -23.94 -8.45
C TRP A 32 2.94 -24.02 -7.15
N VAL A 33 3.13 -25.24 -6.62
CA VAL A 33 3.78 -25.50 -5.33
C VAL A 33 5.00 -26.37 -5.56
N ALA A 34 6.15 -25.99 -5.03
CA ALA A 34 7.35 -26.80 -5.10
C ALA A 34 7.12 -28.19 -4.47
N ARG A 35 7.69 -29.23 -5.09
CA ARG A 35 7.48 -30.62 -4.64
C ARG A 35 7.94 -30.91 -3.22
N LYS A 36 8.92 -30.16 -2.73
CA LYS A 36 9.52 -30.31 -1.39
C LYS A 36 8.86 -29.47 -0.30
N GLU A 37 7.88 -28.64 -0.63
CA GLU A 37 7.13 -27.87 0.36
C GLU A 37 6.14 -28.79 1.11
N GLY A 38 6.40 -29.00 2.42
CA GLY A 38 5.61 -29.89 3.28
C GLY A 38 4.30 -29.24 3.75
N ALA A 39 4.05 -29.20 5.06
CA ALA A 39 2.79 -28.75 5.68
C ALA A 39 2.31 -27.36 5.21
N VAL A 40 3.22 -26.41 4.94
CA VAL A 40 2.87 -25.10 4.40
C VAL A 40 2.32 -25.21 2.99
N GLY A 41 2.96 -26.03 2.15
CA GLY A 41 2.50 -26.28 0.78
C GLY A 41 1.15 -26.97 0.76
N ASP A 42 0.91 -27.93 1.65
CA ASP A 42 -0.36 -28.64 1.76
C ASP A 42 -1.49 -27.72 2.25
N ARG A 43 -1.22 -26.84 3.21
CA ARG A 43 -2.16 -25.82 3.68
C ARG A 43 -2.57 -24.85 2.56
N LEU A 44 -1.61 -24.34 1.79
CA LEU A 44 -1.91 -23.45 0.66
C LEU A 44 -2.64 -24.18 -0.48
N ALA A 45 -2.30 -25.44 -0.73
CA ALA A 45 -2.98 -26.26 -1.72
C ALA A 45 -4.45 -26.51 -1.34
N ALA A 46 -4.74 -26.78 -0.05
CA ALA A 46 -6.10 -26.90 0.46
C ALA A 46 -6.89 -25.60 0.26
N LEU A 47 -6.31 -24.46 0.71
CA LEU A 47 -6.94 -23.14 0.55
C LEU A 47 -7.21 -22.81 -0.93
N ALA A 48 -6.28 -23.11 -1.83
CA ALA A 48 -6.46 -22.91 -3.26
C ALA A 48 -7.60 -23.76 -3.81
N THR A 49 -7.68 -25.03 -3.39
CA THR A 49 -8.75 -25.96 -3.81
C THR A 49 -10.12 -25.48 -3.35
N GLU A 50 -10.26 -25.02 -2.11
CA GLU A 50 -11.49 -24.42 -1.58
C GLU A 50 -11.95 -23.20 -2.39
N ARG A 51 -11.01 -22.46 -2.97
CA ARG A 51 -11.27 -21.29 -3.84
C ARG A 51 -11.44 -21.64 -5.31
N GLY A 52 -11.48 -22.93 -5.66
CA GLY A 52 -11.61 -23.40 -7.04
C GLY A 52 -10.37 -23.15 -7.90
N VAL A 53 -9.20 -22.96 -7.28
CA VAL A 53 -7.92 -22.76 -7.96
C VAL A 53 -7.27 -24.11 -8.20
N ARG A 54 -6.83 -24.36 -9.45
CA ARG A 54 -6.12 -25.59 -9.81
C ARG A 54 -4.77 -25.62 -9.11
N VAL A 55 -4.43 -26.75 -8.48
CA VAL A 55 -3.13 -26.93 -7.81
C VAL A 55 -2.22 -27.84 -8.63
N ARG A 56 -0.95 -27.46 -8.78
CA ARG A 56 0.08 -28.20 -9.49
C ARG A 56 1.36 -28.29 -8.67
N ARG A 57 1.95 -29.49 -8.57
CA ARG A 57 3.29 -29.66 -8.03
C ARG A 57 4.31 -29.38 -9.12
N ALA A 58 5.34 -28.58 -8.81
CA ALA A 58 6.31 -28.06 -9.76
C ALA A 58 7.75 -28.28 -9.32
N THR A 59 8.67 -28.30 -10.27
CA THR A 59 10.11 -28.22 -9.99
C THR A 59 10.57 -26.78 -9.79
N ALA A 60 11.78 -26.58 -9.27
CA ALA A 60 12.34 -25.24 -9.11
C ALA A 60 12.48 -24.50 -10.45
N GLU A 61 12.86 -25.22 -11.52
CA GLU A 61 13.02 -24.65 -12.85
C GLU A 61 11.68 -24.21 -13.44
N GLU A 62 10.59 -24.93 -13.16
CA GLU A 62 9.24 -24.53 -13.58
C GLU A 62 8.78 -23.26 -12.87
N LEU A 63 9.05 -23.11 -11.56
CA LEU A 63 8.73 -21.92 -10.79
C LEU A 63 9.56 -20.71 -11.23
N GLN A 64 10.84 -20.92 -11.53
CA GLN A 64 11.75 -19.84 -11.95
C GLN A 64 11.30 -19.15 -13.25
N ARG A 65 10.55 -19.83 -14.11
CA ARG A 65 9.97 -19.21 -15.32
C ARG A 65 9.04 -18.03 -14.98
N TRP A 66 8.35 -18.10 -13.85
CA TRP A 66 7.42 -17.07 -13.39
C TRP A 66 8.08 -16.06 -12.44
N ALA A 67 9.16 -16.47 -11.78
CA ALA A 67 9.94 -15.64 -10.84
C ALA A 67 11.42 -15.64 -11.23
N PRO A 68 11.80 -15.06 -12.40
CA PRO A 68 13.17 -15.19 -12.95
C PRO A 68 14.23 -14.54 -12.06
N GLN A 69 13.86 -13.61 -11.19
CA GLN A 69 14.74 -12.99 -10.19
C GLN A 69 14.77 -13.77 -8.87
N GLY A 70 14.12 -14.94 -8.82
CA GLY A 70 13.97 -15.73 -7.60
C GLY A 70 12.98 -15.16 -6.61
N GLY A 71 12.99 -15.73 -5.39
CA GLY A 71 12.15 -15.26 -4.29
C GLY A 71 10.72 -15.80 -4.31
N ASP A 72 10.44 -16.84 -5.15
CA ASP A 72 9.16 -17.52 -5.18
C ASP A 72 8.87 -18.31 -3.88
N GLN A 73 9.90 -18.64 -3.11
CA GLN A 73 9.78 -19.39 -1.86
C GLN A 73 8.99 -20.70 -2.01
N GLY A 74 9.03 -21.30 -3.21
CA GLY A 74 8.30 -22.51 -3.53
C GLY A 74 6.85 -22.30 -3.96
N PHE A 75 6.36 -21.07 -4.13
CA PHE A 75 4.96 -20.76 -4.43
C PHE A 75 4.81 -19.72 -5.53
N VAL A 76 4.01 -20.06 -6.55
CA VAL A 76 3.58 -19.15 -7.60
C VAL A 76 2.09 -19.35 -7.86
N LEU A 77 1.32 -18.29 -7.79
CA LEU A 77 -0.09 -18.26 -8.18
C LEU A 77 -0.23 -17.47 -9.48
N LEU A 78 -0.74 -18.12 -10.51
CA LEU A 78 -1.21 -17.45 -11.72
C LEU A 78 -2.62 -16.96 -11.46
N ALA A 79 -2.83 -15.66 -11.52
CA ALA A 79 -4.09 -15.01 -11.19
C ALA A 79 -4.45 -13.92 -12.19
N ASP A 80 -5.72 -13.55 -12.21
CA ASP A 80 -6.15 -12.36 -12.94
C ASP A 80 -5.45 -11.12 -12.34
N PRO A 81 -5.19 -10.06 -13.12
CA PRO A 81 -4.68 -8.81 -12.56
C PRO A 81 -5.63 -8.24 -11.51
N LEU A 82 -5.11 -7.49 -10.54
CA LEU A 82 -5.95 -6.74 -9.62
C LEU A 82 -6.85 -5.79 -10.39
N PRO A 83 -8.14 -5.65 -10.01
CA PRO A 83 -9.06 -4.78 -10.72
C PRO A 83 -8.60 -3.32 -10.64
N ALA A 84 -8.69 -2.62 -11.75
CA ALA A 84 -8.46 -1.19 -11.77
C ALA A 84 -9.53 -0.48 -10.91
N ILE A 85 -9.09 0.51 -10.15
CA ILE A 85 -9.95 1.27 -9.24
C ILE A 85 -10.22 2.64 -9.87
N ASP A 86 -11.49 2.97 -10.01
CA ASP A 86 -11.90 4.30 -10.46
C ASP A 86 -11.57 5.34 -9.38
N PRO A 87 -10.75 6.38 -9.69
CA PRO A 87 -10.34 7.36 -8.71
C PRO A 87 -11.52 8.13 -8.08
N ARG A 88 -12.57 8.43 -8.84
CA ARG A 88 -13.72 9.18 -8.34
C ARG A 88 -14.51 8.34 -7.34
N ARG A 89 -14.75 7.05 -7.64
CA ARG A 89 -15.42 6.13 -6.71
C ARG A 89 -14.60 5.90 -5.45
N PHE A 90 -13.27 5.81 -5.58
CA PHE A 90 -12.39 5.69 -4.42
C PHE A 90 -12.53 6.92 -3.51
N ILE A 91 -12.43 8.12 -4.06
CA ILE A 91 -12.53 9.37 -3.31
C ILE A 91 -13.92 9.51 -2.67
N GLU A 92 -14.98 9.20 -3.39
CA GLU A 92 -16.35 9.23 -2.85
C GLU A 92 -16.52 8.30 -1.65
N GLY A 93 -15.87 7.13 -1.68
CA GLY A 93 -15.85 6.19 -0.56
C GLY A 93 -15.09 6.66 0.67
N LEU A 94 -14.36 7.79 0.60
CA LEU A 94 -13.66 8.39 1.74
C LEU A 94 -14.54 9.42 2.49
N ARG A 95 -15.62 9.92 1.89
CA ARG A 95 -16.49 10.94 2.49
C ARG A 95 -17.04 10.48 3.83
N GLY A 96 -16.92 11.35 4.84
CA GLY A 96 -17.42 11.11 6.18
C GLY A 96 -16.67 10.07 6.99
N ARG A 97 -15.56 9.56 6.47
CA ARG A 97 -14.70 8.62 7.19
C ARG A 97 -13.67 9.37 8.04
N ASN A 98 -13.85 9.36 9.34
CA ASN A 98 -12.93 10.00 10.29
C ASN A 98 -11.57 9.29 10.40
N ASP A 99 -11.50 8.03 9.97
CA ASP A 99 -10.29 7.20 9.97
C ASP A 99 -9.55 7.21 8.63
N ALA A 100 -10.06 7.92 7.61
CA ALA A 100 -9.47 7.92 6.28
C ALA A 100 -7.98 8.31 6.32
N LEU A 101 -7.15 7.49 5.68
CA LEU A 101 -5.71 7.71 5.55
C LEU A 101 -5.29 7.31 4.15
N VAL A 102 -4.79 8.26 3.37
CA VAL A 102 -4.41 8.04 1.97
C VAL A 102 -2.94 8.40 1.77
N LEU A 103 -2.20 7.56 1.08
CA LEU A 103 -0.85 7.90 0.61
C LEU A 103 -0.93 8.40 -0.84
N PHE A 104 -0.31 9.54 -1.12
CA PHE A 104 -0.09 10.05 -2.47
C PHE A 104 1.38 9.89 -2.83
N LEU A 105 1.65 9.27 -3.96
CA LEU A 105 3.03 9.06 -4.44
C LEU A 105 3.30 9.89 -5.68
N ASP A 106 4.12 10.93 -5.53
CA ASP A 106 4.55 11.79 -6.63
C ASP A 106 5.90 11.32 -7.18
N ARG A 107 5.90 10.70 -8.35
CA ARG A 107 7.11 10.23 -9.05
C ARG A 107 7.93 9.16 -8.33
N VAL A 108 7.32 8.33 -7.52
CA VAL A 108 7.96 7.12 -6.99
C VAL A 108 8.07 6.11 -8.12
N GLN A 109 9.29 5.74 -8.52
CA GLN A 109 9.55 4.93 -9.71
C GLN A 109 10.09 3.53 -9.40
N ASP A 110 10.69 3.30 -8.23
CA ASP A 110 11.21 1.98 -7.85
C ASP A 110 10.07 1.06 -7.37
N PRO A 111 9.86 -0.11 -8.02
CA PRO A 111 8.89 -1.11 -7.58
C PRO A 111 9.10 -1.60 -6.14
N ARG A 112 10.35 -1.59 -5.65
CA ARG A 112 10.66 -2.00 -4.28
C ARG A 112 10.12 -1.00 -3.27
N ASN A 113 10.21 0.30 -3.57
CA ASN A 113 9.65 1.35 -2.71
C ASN A 113 8.13 1.28 -2.68
N LEU A 114 7.46 1.09 -3.83
CA LEU A 114 6.02 0.88 -3.86
C LEU A 114 5.62 -0.38 -3.06
N GLY A 115 6.33 -1.48 -3.23
CA GLY A 115 6.08 -2.72 -2.49
C GLY A 115 6.24 -2.55 -0.99
N SER A 116 7.30 -1.87 -0.54
CA SER A 116 7.55 -1.59 0.88
C SER A 116 6.49 -0.67 1.48
N LEU A 117 6.07 0.37 0.73
CA LEU A 117 4.98 1.26 1.14
C LEU A 117 3.65 0.51 1.24
N LEU A 118 3.31 -0.36 0.29
CA LEU A 118 2.11 -1.19 0.33
C LEU A 118 2.09 -2.11 1.56
N ARG A 119 3.21 -2.74 1.88
CA ARG A 119 3.33 -3.57 3.07
C ARG A 119 3.09 -2.77 4.34
N THR A 120 3.75 -1.63 4.47
CA THR A 120 3.59 -0.74 5.63
C THR A 120 2.19 -0.16 5.69
N ALA A 121 1.63 0.28 4.56
CA ALA A 121 0.29 0.81 4.45
C ALA A 121 -0.78 -0.20 4.93
N ALA A 122 -0.62 -1.48 4.59
CA ALA A 122 -1.50 -2.54 5.07
C ALA A 122 -1.43 -2.72 6.61
N CYS A 123 -0.23 -2.57 7.20
CA CYS A 123 -0.06 -2.67 8.65
C CYS A 123 -0.71 -1.50 9.40
N PHE A 124 -0.76 -0.31 8.80
CA PHE A 124 -1.28 0.91 9.45
C PHE A 124 -2.69 1.31 8.97
N GLY A 125 -3.41 0.43 8.28
CA GLY A 125 -4.81 0.67 7.91
C GLY A 125 -5.00 1.79 6.89
N VAL A 126 -4.03 2.00 5.98
CA VAL A 126 -4.14 2.98 4.90
C VAL A 126 -5.30 2.59 3.97
N SER A 127 -6.19 3.55 3.70
CA SER A 127 -7.38 3.35 2.87
C SER A 127 -7.05 3.12 1.40
N GLY A 128 -5.91 3.65 0.92
CA GLY A 128 -5.41 3.43 -0.44
C GLY A 128 -4.17 4.26 -0.75
N ILE A 129 -3.49 3.86 -1.81
CA ILE A 129 -2.34 4.59 -2.36
C ILE A 129 -2.75 5.20 -3.70
N VAL A 130 -2.66 6.52 -3.83
CA VAL A 130 -2.92 7.25 -5.08
C VAL A 130 -1.60 7.54 -5.78
N THR A 131 -1.50 7.16 -7.04
CA THR A 131 -0.29 7.35 -7.84
C THR A 131 -0.62 7.84 -9.25
N SER A 132 0.32 8.50 -9.92
CA SER A 132 0.15 8.94 -11.30
C SER A 132 0.28 7.78 -12.27
N LEU A 133 -0.60 7.69 -13.28
CA LEU A 133 -0.46 6.75 -14.41
C LEU A 133 0.82 6.99 -15.22
N HIS A 134 1.27 8.24 -15.25
CA HIS A 134 2.47 8.65 -15.96
C HIS A 134 3.55 9.01 -14.94
N ARG A 135 4.78 8.55 -15.14
CA ARG A 135 5.95 8.87 -14.29
C ARG A 135 5.95 8.22 -12.90
N SER A 136 5.12 7.22 -12.67
CA SER A 136 5.16 6.39 -11.45
C SER A 136 5.23 4.92 -11.83
N VAL A 137 5.74 4.10 -10.91
CA VAL A 137 5.84 2.66 -11.12
C VAL A 137 4.45 2.03 -11.11
N ALA A 138 4.22 1.12 -12.06
CA ALA A 138 3.05 0.24 -12.04
C ALA A 138 3.19 -0.84 -10.95
N LEU A 139 2.08 -1.43 -10.54
CA LEU A 139 2.07 -2.57 -9.62
C LEU A 139 2.56 -3.83 -10.35
N THR A 140 3.88 -3.98 -10.42
CA THR A 140 4.54 -5.12 -11.05
C THR A 140 4.54 -6.35 -10.14
N PRO A 141 4.76 -7.59 -10.66
CA PRO A 141 4.95 -8.78 -9.83
C PRO A 141 6.04 -8.62 -8.78
N ALA A 142 7.12 -7.89 -9.09
CA ALA A 142 8.20 -7.59 -8.15
C ALA A 142 7.71 -6.69 -6.98
N ALA A 143 6.90 -5.66 -7.27
CA ALA A 143 6.29 -4.83 -6.23
C ALA A 143 5.33 -5.63 -5.35
N VAL A 144 4.48 -6.49 -5.95
CA VAL A 144 3.56 -7.39 -5.24
C VAL A 144 4.32 -8.34 -4.32
N LYS A 145 5.45 -8.88 -4.77
CA LYS A 145 6.31 -9.75 -3.96
C LYS A 145 6.85 -9.00 -2.73
N VAL A 146 7.41 -7.79 -2.92
CA VAL A 146 7.95 -6.98 -1.83
C VAL A 146 6.85 -6.56 -0.85
N ALA A 147 5.65 -6.29 -1.35
CA ALA A 147 4.49 -5.95 -0.55
C ALA A 147 4.03 -7.09 0.39
N SER A 148 4.49 -8.33 0.17
CA SER A 148 4.21 -9.48 1.05
C SER A 148 2.73 -9.62 1.44
N GLY A 149 1.84 -9.46 0.46
CA GLY A 149 0.39 -9.47 0.65
C GLY A 149 -0.26 -8.09 0.77
N GLY A 150 0.47 -7.03 1.09
CA GLY A 150 -0.08 -5.68 1.23
C GLY A 150 -0.83 -5.17 -0.01
N ALA A 151 -0.44 -5.61 -1.21
CA ALA A 151 -1.12 -5.27 -2.45
C ALA A 151 -2.55 -5.82 -2.55
N GLU A 152 -2.87 -6.89 -1.83
CA GLU A 152 -4.22 -7.46 -1.78
C GLU A 152 -5.12 -6.70 -0.79
N HIS A 153 -4.53 -6.06 0.22
CA HIS A 153 -5.27 -5.32 1.24
C HIS A 153 -5.44 -3.83 0.87
N VAL A 154 -4.40 -3.20 0.35
CA VAL A 154 -4.39 -1.76 0.07
C VAL A 154 -4.61 -1.50 -1.41
N PRO A 155 -5.69 -0.80 -1.80
CA PRO A 155 -5.93 -0.42 -3.18
C PRO A 155 -4.87 0.56 -3.70
N VAL A 156 -4.38 0.29 -4.92
CA VAL A 156 -3.56 1.24 -5.68
C VAL A 156 -4.43 1.92 -6.73
N VAL A 157 -4.62 3.21 -6.58
CA VAL A 157 -5.48 4.05 -7.42
C VAL A 157 -4.60 4.85 -8.37
N ALA A 158 -4.58 4.46 -9.64
CA ALA A 158 -3.83 5.16 -10.65
C ALA A 158 -4.68 6.29 -11.27
N THR A 159 -4.15 7.51 -11.31
CA THR A 159 -4.83 8.69 -11.84
C THR A 159 -4.02 9.41 -12.91
N ASN A 160 -4.69 10.06 -13.84
CA ASN A 160 -4.05 10.95 -14.82
C ASN A 160 -3.53 12.24 -14.17
N SER A 161 -4.21 12.72 -13.14
CA SER A 161 -3.86 13.95 -12.41
C SER A 161 -3.85 13.73 -10.91
N LEU A 162 -2.63 13.73 -10.33
CA LEU A 162 -2.47 13.65 -8.88
C LEU A 162 -3.09 14.87 -8.18
N LEU A 163 -3.07 16.05 -8.85
CA LEU A 163 -3.67 17.28 -8.32
C LEU A 163 -5.19 17.21 -8.25
N GLU A 164 -5.85 16.67 -9.28
CA GLU A 164 -7.30 16.48 -9.26
C GLU A 164 -7.71 15.48 -8.18
N ALA A 165 -6.95 14.40 -8.03
CA ALA A 165 -7.20 13.43 -6.96
C ALA A 165 -6.99 14.05 -5.57
N ALA A 166 -5.96 14.87 -5.40
CA ALA A 166 -5.69 15.62 -4.17
C ALA A 166 -6.85 16.60 -3.84
N ALA A 167 -7.29 17.39 -4.82
CA ALA A 167 -8.43 18.29 -4.65
C ALA A 167 -9.70 17.53 -4.26
N GLY A 168 -10.02 16.43 -4.96
CA GLY A 168 -11.16 15.58 -4.62
C GLY A 168 -11.10 14.98 -3.22
N CYS A 169 -9.93 14.60 -2.73
CA CYS A 169 -9.76 14.13 -1.35
C CYS A 169 -9.98 15.26 -0.34
N LYS A 170 -9.53 16.49 -0.62
CA LYS A 170 -9.84 17.66 0.21
C LYS A 170 -11.34 17.95 0.25
N ASP A 171 -12.01 17.89 -0.90
CA ASP A 171 -13.48 18.02 -0.99
C ASP A 171 -14.22 16.89 -0.25
N ALA A 172 -13.58 15.73 -0.09
CA ALA A 172 -14.08 14.63 0.73
C ALA A 172 -13.80 14.79 2.24
N GLY A 173 -13.09 15.87 2.64
CA GLY A 173 -12.82 16.22 4.02
C GLY A 173 -11.44 15.80 4.54
N LEU A 174 -10.51 15.39 3.68
CA LEU A 174 -9.16 15.05 4.10
C LEU A 174 -8.25 16.29 4.13
N TRP A 175 -7.41 16.39 5.14
CA TRP A 175 -6.27 17.30 5.18
C TRP A 175 -5.08 16.67 4.47
N LEU A 176 -4.37 17.44 3.66
CA LEU A 176 -3.22 16.94 2.91
C LEU A 176 -1.92 17.52 3.44
N PHE A 177 -0.99 16.65 3.85
CA PHE A 177 0.34 17.02 4.30
C PHE A 177 1.40 16.45 3.39
N ALA A 178 2.28 17.32 2.88
CA ALA A 178 3.41 16.90 2.06
C ALA A 178 4.64 16.65 2.96
N ALA A 179 5.29 15.52 2.76
CA ALA A 179 6.54 15.21 3.44
C ALA A 179 7.68 15.99 2.76
N ASP A 180 8.23 16.95 3.48
CA ASP A 180 9.33 17.80 3.00
C ASP A 180 10.35 17.99 4.13
N GLU A 181 11.62 17.82 3.81
CA GLU A 181 12.70 17.96 4.79
C GLU A 181 12.92 19.39 5.26
N GLY A 182 12.51 20.38 4.46
CA GLY A 182 12.57 21.81 4.77
C GLY A 182 11.36 22.33 5.53
N ALA A 183 10.36 21.48 5.88
CA ALA A 183 9.21 21.92 6.64
C ALA A 183 9.60 22.45 8.03
N SER A 184 8.93 23.52 8.45
CA SER A 184 9.18 24.18 9.73
C SER A 184 8.63 23.39 10.93
N GLN A 185 7.65 22.52 10.68
CA GLN A 185 7.05 21.64 11.68
C GLN A 185 7.38 20.18 11.39
N THR A 186 7.64 19.43 12.45
CA THR A 186 7.77 17.98 12.36
C THR A 186 6.40 17.31 12.38
N ALA A 187 6.34 16.05 11.91
CA ALA A 187 5.14 15.25 12.01
C ALA A 187 4.66 15.07 13.46
N ALA A 188 5.59 15.09 14.44
CA ALA A 188 5.25 14.98 15.86
C ALA A 188 4.61 16.25 16.42
N GLU A 189 4.86 17.41 15.83
CA GLU A 189 4.32 18.73 16.22
C GLU A 189 3.03 19.08 15.45
N THR A 190 2.69 18.31 14.42
CA THR A 190 1.52 18.51 13.57
C THR A 190 0.40 17.57 14.01
N ASP A 191 -0.84 18.07 14.07
CA ASP A 191 -2.02 17.21 14.34
C ASP A 191 -2.33 16.34 13.11
N LEU A 192 -2.10 15.05 13.25
CA LEU A 192 -2.34 14.03 12.23
C LEU A 192 -3.47 13.05 12.63
N THR A 193 -4.34 13.42 13.55
CA THR A 193 -5.38 12.53 14.10
C THR A 193 -6.61 12.39 13.21
N GLY A 194 -6.97 13.44 12.44
CA GLY A 194 -8.14 13.46 11.56
C GLY A 194 -7.98 12.68 10.26
N PRO A 195 -8.99 12.74 9.37
CA PRO A 195 -8.88 12.18 8.03
C PRO A 195 -7.81 12.93 7.22
N LEU A 196 -6.82 12.21 6.70
CA LEU A 196 -5.67 12.86 6.08
C LEU A 196 -5.08 12.09 4.90
N GLY A 197 -4.39 12.81 4.04
CA GLY A 197 -3.51 12.29 3.01
C GLY A 197 -2.07 12.72 3.26
N LEU A 198 -1.14 11.77 3.19
CA LEU A 198 0.29 12.01 3.20
C LEU A 198 0.84 11.96 1.79
N VAL A 199 1.54 13.01 1.37
CA VAL A 199 2.11 13.13 0.03
C VAL A 199 3.61 12.92 0.08
N LEU A 200 4.10 11.89 -0.59
CA LEU A 200 5.50 11.48 -0.61
C LEU A 200 6.09 11.70 -2.00
N GLY A 201 7.25 12.34 -2.08
CA GLY A 201 8.00 12.57 -3.30
C GLY A 201 8.93 11.42 -3.67
N GLY A 202 9.19 11.25 -4.97
CA GLY A 202 10.18 10.29 -5.47
C GLY A 202 11.62 10.70 -5.15
N GLU A 203 12.52 9.73 -5.24
CA GLU A 203 13.95 9.89 -4.94
C GLU A 203 14.61 10.94 -5.86
N GLY A 204 15.48 11.75 -5.29
CA GLY A 204 16.30 12.74 -5.98
C GLY A 204 15.57 14.02 -6.41
N ALA A 205 14.36 13.93 -6.96
CA ALA A 205 13.61 15.10 -7.43
C ALA A 205 12.59 15.64 -6.41
N GLY A 206 12.35 14.92 -5.31
CA GLY A 206 11.37 15.30 -4.30
C GLY A 206 9.95 15.49 -4.84
N LEU A 207 9.18 16.33 -4.19
CA LEU A 207 7.83 16.70 -4.61
C LEU A 207 7.84 17.80 -5.67
N ARG A 208 6.89 17.76 -6.60
CA ARG A 208 6.68 18.88 -7.52
C ARG A 208 6.10 20.08 -6.78
N THR A 209 6.57 21.29 -7.14
CA THR A 209 6.12 22.54 -6.50
C THR A 209 4.60 22.73 -6.53
N ASN A 210 3.94 22.34 -7.62
CA ASN A 210 2.49 22.43 -7.73
C ASN A 210 1.76 21.41 -6.83
N VAL A 211 2.36 20.25 -6.57
CA VAL A 211 1.83 19.27 -5.62
C VAL A 211 1.97 19.78 -4.19
N VAL A 212 3.12 20.34 -3.86
CA VAL A 212 3.35 20.99 -2.54
C VAL A 212 2.31 22.10 -2.30
N ARG A 213 2.08 22.98 -3.28
CA ARG A 213 1.10 24.07 -3.17
C ARG A 213 -0.36 23.60 -3.02
N ALA A 214 -0.68 22.39 -3.45
CA ALA A 214 -2.01 21.80 -3.29
C ALA A 214 -2.26 21.22 -1.89
N CYS A 215 -1.20 21.03 -1.10
CA CYS A 215 -1.28 20.53 0.27
C CYS A 215 -1.66 21.64 1.26
N ASP A 216 -2.26 21.25 2.39
CA ASP A 216 -2.66 22.16 3.48
C ASP A 216 -1.47 22.48 4.38
N GLY A 217 -0.46 21.59 4.43
CA GLY A 217 0.73 21.80 5.22
C GLY A 217 1.91 20.95 4.75
N LEU A 218 3.08 21.25 5.33
CA LEU A 218 4.30 20.49 5.15
C LEU A 218 4.69 19.87 6.49
N VAL A 219 5.19 18.66 6.46
CA VAL A 219 5.70 17.96 7.64
C VAL A 219 7.09 17.39 7.37
N SER A 220 7.99 17.57 8.31
CA SER A 220 9.31 16.94 8.30
C SER A 220 9.38 15.80 9.33
N LEU A 221 10.39 14.97 9.19
CA LEU A 221 10.78 14.03 10.24
C LEU A 221 11.93 14.64 11.04
N ALA A 222 11.84 14.58 12.38
CA ALA A 222 12.93 15.00 13.25
C ALA A 222 14.20 14.19 12.94
N ARG A 223 15.32 14.88 12.73
CA ARG A 223 16.60 14.29 12.34
C ARG A 223 17.73 14.90 13.16
N GLY A 224 18.64 14.06 13.60
CA GLY A 224 19.85 14.50 14.32
C GLY A 224 21.15 13.92 13.72
N GLY A 225 21.06 13.27 12.55
CA GLY A 225 22.18 12.59 11.91
C GLY A 225 22.83 13.37 10.78
N ALA A 226 23.90 12.81 10.23
CA ALA A 226 24.69 13.40 9.14
C ALA A 226 24.00 13.35 7.76
N LEU A 227 23.01 12.47 7.56
CA LEU A 227 22.31 12.33 6.28
C LEU A 227 21.07 13.23 6.24
N ALA A 228 20.92 13.97 5.14
CA ALA A 228 19.83 14.92 4.97
C ALA A 228 18.49 14.23 4.63
N THR A 229 18.51 13.11 3.91
CA THR A 229 17.30 12.48 3.37
C THR A 229 17.16 11.02 3.80
N LEU A 230 15.91 10.55 3.87
CA LEU A 230 15.56 9.14 4.03
C LEU A 230 15.05 8.58 2.70
N ASN A 231 15.20 7.27 2.51
CA ASN A 231 14.48 6.56 1.46
C ASN A 231 12.97 6.79 1.63
N VAL A 232 12.24 6.97 0.52
CA VAL A 232 10.80 7.31 0.52
C VAL A 232 9.94 6.28 1.27
N ALA A 233 10.26 4.99 1.16
CA ALA A 233 9.52 3.95 1.89
C ALA A 233 9.81 4.00 3.39
N THR A 234 11.04 4.32 3.78
CA THR A 234 11.41 4.52 5.18
C THR A 234 10.72 5.75 5.75
N ALA A 235 10.75 6.88 5.05
CA ALA A 235 10.06 8.09 5.46
C ALA A 235 8.54 7.85 5.61
N GLY A 236 7.92 7.19 4.63
CA GLY A 236 6.51 6.82 4.67
C GLY A 236 6.18 5.90 5.86
N ALA A 237 7.05 4.94 6.20
CA ALA A 237 6.84 4.07 7.35
C ALA A 237 6.84 4.83 8.67
N ILE A 238 7.77 5.76 8.85
CA ILE A 238 7.88 6.59 10.07
C ILE A 238 6.67 7.52 10.18
N LEU A 239 6.25 8.16 9.08
CA LEU A 239 5.06 9.01 9.06
C LEU A 239 3.78 8.24 9.39
N LEU A 240 3.60 7.05 8.82
CA LEU A 240 2.45 6.20 9.12
C LEU A 240 2.45 5.71 10.58
N TYR A 241 3.62 5.39 11.13
CA TYR A 241 3.75 5.08 12.56
C TYR A 241 3.34 6.27 13.42
N GLU A 242 3.78 7.49 13.08
CA GLU A 242 3.44 8.70 13.83
C GLU A 242 1.92 8.98 13.79
N VAL A 243 1.28 8.87 12.63
CA VAL A 243 -0.19 8.93 12.51
C VAL A 243 -0.87 7.92 13.43
N SER A 244 -0.42 6.66 13.38
CA SER A 244 -0.98 5.60 14.22
C SER A 244 -0.77 5.86 15.72
N ARG A 245 0.39 6.37 16.10
CA ARG A 245 0.71 6.76 17.50
C ARG A 245 -0.22 7.84 18.00
N GLN A 246 -0.43 8.90 17.22
CA GLN A 246 -1.31 10.01 17.59
C GLN A 246 -2.77 9.55 17.71
N ARG A 247 -3.28 8.78 16.74
CA ARG A 247 -4.64 8.23 16.75
C ARG A 247 -4.85 7.26 17.92
N GLY A 248 -3.86 6.41 18.24
CA GLY A 248 -3.92 5.49 19.39
C GLY A 248 -3.88 6.18 20.74
N SER A 249 -3.18 7.31 20.85
CA SER A 249 -3.14 8.14 22.07
C SER A 249 -4.49 8.81 22.35
N GLY A 250 -5.17 9.31 21.31
CA GLY A 250 -6.50 9.90 21.42
C GLY A 250 -7.56 8.92 21.93
N GLN A 251 -7.49 7.64 21.49
CA GLN A 251 -8.41 6.61 21.98
C GLN A 251 -8.20 6.27 23.46
N ARG A 252 -6.96 6.29 23.95
CA ARG A 252 -6.66 6.04 25.37
C ARG A 252 -7.14 7.15 26.29
N SER A 253 -7.02 8.41 25.87
CA SER A 253 -7.55 9.56 26.62
C SER A 253 -9.07 9.51 26.73
N ALA A 254 -9.78 9.22 25.63
CA ALA A 254 -11.24 9.13 25.64
C ALA A 254 -11.79 8.00 26.55
N VAL A 255 -11.04 6.89 26.65
CA VAL A 255 -11.42 5.77 27.55
C VAL A 255 -11.13 6.09 29.02
N SER A 256 -10.06 6.88 29.33
CA SER A 256 -9.76 7.30 30.70
C SER A 256 -10.77 8.30 31.23
N ASP A 257 -11.23 9.24 30.40
CA ASP A 257 -12.24 10.23 30.77
C ASP A 257 -13.60 9.59 31.06
N GLN A 258 -14.02 8.60 30.27
CA GLN A 258 -15.26 7.85 30.53
C GLN A 258 -15.22 6.99 31.81
N ARG A 259 -14.02 6.59 32.26
CA ARG A 259 -13.87 5.88 33.55
C ARG A 259 -13.87 6.82 34.75
N GLY A 260 -13.38 8.05 34.57
CA GLY A 260 -13.42 9.09 35.61
C GLY A 260 -14.85 9.54 35.94
N GLU A 261 -15.72 9.66 34.94
CA GLU A 261 -17.12 10.08 35.13
C GLU A 261 -18.03 8.99 35.76
N ARG A 262 -17.60 7.74 35.80
CA ARG A 262 -18.37 6.63 36.43
C ARG A 262 -18.00 6.38 37.89
N LEU A 263 -17.03 7.07 38.44
CA LEU A 263 -16.54 6.91 39.81
C LEU A 263 -16.69 8.19 40.66
N GLY A 264 -17.38 9.23 40.16
CA GLY A 264 -17.86 10.44 40.86
C GLY A 264 -19.41 10.37 40.98
#